data_d906fd1e9bb276fda2161d042904fb6a
#
_entry.id   d906fd1e9bb276fda2161d042904fb6a
#
_cell.length_a   1.000
_cell.length_b   1.000
_cell.length_c   1.000
_cell.angle_alpha   90.00
_cell.angle_beta   90.00
_cell.angle_gamma   90.00
#
_symmetry.space_group_name_H-M   'P 1'
#
loop_
_entity.id
_entity.type
_entity.pdbx_description
1 polymer ?
#
loop_
_entity_poly.entity_id
_entity_poly.type
_entity_poly.pdbx_seq_one_letter_code
_entity_poly.pdbx_strand_id
1 'polypeptide(L)'
;MRVWTDRLPQQSTSAVAGAVWRPRSLAPVAQTLMWAQHSLREFGELAKEPTTGVRMSPALSVGELADADATRPGSDLIPELRPADPASLPGGFSSGSHSTLPMIDMPRYLDYLVGRLAKAGCEIEIHPVRTLAEAADCAPVVINCAGLGARQLVGDDTLRPLFGQHVVLANPGLQQLFVQLTDDPEWICYFPHPQRVVCGGIKIVDRWDLTPDPEVTDRILQRCYRIEPRLAAAAVVETITGLRPDRPSVRVEIEDLGTARCVHNYGHGGDGVTLSWGCAREVARLVGAER
;
A
#
# COMPACT_ATOMS: atom_id res chain seq x y z
N MET A 1 3.05 2.08 25.33
CA MET A 1 3.25 1.15 24.20
C MET A 1 4.72 1.23 23.79
N ARG A 2 5.33 0.11 23.38
CA ARG A 2 6.65 0.08 22.73
C ARG A 2 6.46 -0.37 21.28
N VAL A 3 7.27 0.15 20.39
CA VAL A 3 7.34 -0.32 18.99
C VAL A 3 8.75 -0.82 18.73
N TRP A 4 8.89 -2.11 18.49
CA TRP A 4 10.14 -2.74 18.06
C TRP A 4 10.11 -2.98 16.55
N THR A 5 11.23 -2.73 15.90
CA THR A 5 11.37 -2.89 14.45
C THR A 5 12.80 -3.30 14.08
N ASP A 6 12.98 -3.97 12.96
CA ASP A 6 14.29 -4.36 12.45
C ASP A 6 15.00 -3.21 11.71
N ARG A 7 14.27 -2.16 11.34
CA ARG A 7 14.77 -1.01 10.56
C ARG A 7 13.90 0.22 10.76
N LEU A 8 14.39 1.39 10.36
CA LEU A 8 13.62 2.62 10.41
C LEU A 8 12.39 2.53 9.47
N PRO A 9 11.27 3.19 9.81
CA PRO A 9 10.06 3.20 8.96
C PRO A 9 10.33 3.62 7.52
N GLN A 10 11.24 4.57 7.28
CA GLN A 10 11.65 5.05 5.96
C GLN A 10 12.42 4.01 5.13
N GLN A 11 12.89 2.92 5.75
CA GLN A 11 13.57 1.80 5.11
C GLN A 11 12.64 0.59 4.89
N SER A 12 11.37 0.72 5.27
CA SER A 12 10.39 -0.35 5.14
C SER A 12 9.85 -0.46 3.70
N THR A 13 9.26 -1.60 3.37
CA THR A 13 8.52 -1.78 2.11
C THR A 13 7.40 -0.73 1.93
N SER A 14 6.83 -0.24 3.03
CA SER A 14 5.80 0.80 2.97
C SER A 14 6.33 2.13 2.43
N ALA A 15 7.59 2.48 2.71
CA ALA A 15 8.19 3.73 2.24
C ALA A 15 8.31 3.83 0.72
N VAL A 16 8.44 2.69 0.05
CA VAL A 16 8.60 2.57 -1.42
C VAL A 16 7.30 2.23 -2.15
N ALA A 17 6.17 2.21 -1.43
CA ALA A 17 4.86 1.96 -2.05
C ALA A 17 4.43 3.16 -2.90
N GLY A 18 3.81 2.90 -4.06
CA GLY A 18 3.18 3.94 -4.89
C GLY A 18 1.96 4.58 -4.23
N ALA A 19 1.38 3.87 -3.30
CA ALA A 19 0.40 4.23 -2.27
C ALA A 19 -0.79 5.09 -2.75
N VAL A 20 -1.69 4.44 -3.44
CA VAL A 20 -3.06 4.92 -3.65
C VAL A 20 -4.02 4.01 -2.88
N TRP A 21 -5.01 4.61 -2.22
CA TRP A 21 -6.11 3.84 -1.65
C TRP A 21 -7.05 3.40 -2.78
N ARG A 22 -7.25 2.11 -2.91
CA ARG A 22 -8.22 1.52 -3.84
C ARG A 22 -8.61 0.14 -3.34
N PRO A 23 -9.91 -0.14 -3.09
CA PRO A 23 -10.33 -1.43 -2.57
C PRO A 23 -10.19 -2.53 -3.63
N ARG A 24 -9.77 -3.70 -3.19
CA ARG A 24 -9.77 -4.94 -3.96
C ARG A 24 -10.46 -6.03 -3.16
N SER A 25 -11.02 -7.02 -3.86
CA SER A 25 -11.68 -8.17 -3.24
C SER A 25 -10.64 -9.17 -2.71
N LEU A 26 -10.02 -8.85 -1.59
CA LEU A 26 -9.09 -9.75 -0.90
C LEU A 26 -9.84 -10.62 0.12
N ALA A 27 -9.36 -11.82 0.36
CA ALA A 27 -9.88 -12.66 1.42
C ALA A 27 -9.40 -12.19 2.82
N PRO A 28 -10.26 -12.18 3.83
CA PRO A 28 -11.71 -12.41 3.79
C PRO A 28 -12.46 -11.17 3.29
N VAL A 29 -13.23 -11.31 2.22
CA VAL A 29 -13.75 -10.17 1.42
C VAL A 29 -14.58 -9.17 2.24
N ALA A 30 -15.52 -9.64 3.06
CA ALA A 30 -16.38 -8.74 3.84
C ALA A 30 -15.56 -7.88 4.82
N GLN A 31 -14.60 -8.48 5.53
CA GLN A 31 -13.75 -7.78 6.47
C GLN A 31 -12.81 -6.80 5.77
N THR A 32 -12.17 -7.20 4.67
CA THR A 32 -11.23 -6.33 3.94
C THR A 32 -11.94 -5.11 3.35
N LEU A 33 -13.16 -5.25 2.86
CA LEU A 33 -13.97 -4.11 2.41
C LEU A 33 -14.36 -3.18 3.56
N MET A 34 -14.73 -3.73 4.72
CA MET A 34 -15.00 -2.94 5.92
C MET A 34 -13.74 -2.18 6.37
N TRP A 35 -12.56 -2.84 6.38
CA TRP A 35 -11.29 -2.17 6.72
C TRP A 35 -10.91 -1.10 5.69
N ALA A 36 -11.11 -1.37 4.40
CA ALA A 36 -10.89 -0.37 3.34
C ALA A 36 -11.79 0.86 3.54
N GLN A 37 -13.08 0.66 3.86
CA GLN A 37 -14.01 1.76 4.13
C GLN A 37 -13.57 2.61 5.32
N HIS A 38 -13.11 1.99 6.42
CA HIS A 38 -12.56 2.73 7.56
C HIS A 38 -11.33 3.53 7.17
N SER A 39 -10.41 2.92 6.41
CA SER A 39 -9.21 3.60 5.94
C SER A 39 -9.55 4.77 5.01
N LEU A 40 -10.56 4.65 4.15
CA LEU A 40 -11.03 5.74 3.30
C LEU A 40 -11.45 6.96 4.13
N ARG A 41 -12.24 6.75 5.19
CA ARG A 41 -12.70 7.83 6.08
C ARG A 41 -11.51 8.55 6.73
N GLU A 42 -10.57 7.77 7.28
CA GLU A 42 -9.37 8.34 7.91
C GLU A 42 -8.50 9.10 6.91
N PHE A 43 -8.28 8.55 5.72
CA PHE A 43 -7.54 9.26 4.67
C PHE A 43 -8.25 10.51 4.18
N GLY A 44 -9.59 10.52 4.15
CA GLY A 44 -10.38 11.72 3.85
C GLY A 44 -10.18 12.83 4.89
N GLU A 45 -10.09 12.50 6.17
CA GLU A 45 -9.76 13.47 7.22
C GLU A 45 -8.30 13.93 7.13
N LEU A 46 -7.37 13.01 6.95
CA LEU A 46 -5.94 13.33 6.82
C LEU A 46 -5.64 14.19 5.59
N ALA A 47 -6.40 14.05 4.51
CA ALA A 47 -6.24 14.84 3.29
C ALA A 47 -6.59 16.35 3.48
N LYS A 48 -7.27 16.71 4.57
CA LYS A 48 -7.54 18.12 4.92
C LYS A 48 -6.30 18.84 5.44
N GLU A 49 -5.30 18.09 5.87
CA GLU A 49 -4.05 18.55 6.47
C GLU A 49 -2.86 18.28 5.52
N PRO A 50 -2.31 19.28 4.80
CA PRO A 50 -1.22 19.06 3.83
C PRO A 50 0.05 18.46 4.42
N THR A 51 0.28 18.60 5.72
CA THR A 51 1.46 18.08 6.43
C THR A 51 1.47 16.56 6.56
N THR A 52 0.32 15.90 6.40
CA THR A 52 0.17 14.44 6.53
C THR A 52 0.78 13.66 5.38
N GLY A 53 0.98 14.30 4.21
CA GLY A 53 1.37 13.61 2.99
C GLY A 53 0.20 12.92 2.27
N VAL A 54 -1.03 13.07 2.76
CA VAL A 54 -2.25 12.51 2.14
C VAL A 54 -2.97 13.59 1.34
N ARG A 55 -3.51 13.24 0.18
CA ARG A 55 -4.39 14.13 -0.60
C ARG A 55 -5.41 13.34 -1.41
N MET A 56 -6.55 13.94 -1.68
CA MET A 56 -7.51 13.44 -2.67
C MET A 56 -7.01 13.80 -4.06
N SER A 57 -6.93 12.83 -4.95
CA SER A 57 -6.34 12.99 -6.27
C SER A 57 -7.27 12.48 -7.36
N PRO A 58 -7.48 13.24 -8.47
CA PRO A 58 -8.19 12.70 -9.61
C PRO A 58 -7.46 11.49 -10.17
N ALA A 59 -8.23 10.48 -10.54
CA ALA A 59 -7.75 9.21 -11.03
C ALA A 59 -8.41 8.84 -12.37
N LEU A 60 -7.61 8.30 -13.27
CA LEU A 60 -8.08 7.59 -14.46
C LEU A 60 -7.63 6.13 -14.34
N SER A 61 -8.61 5.23 -14.23
CA SER A 61 -8.40 3.78 -14.28
C SER A 61 -8.83 3.27 -15.65
N VAL A 62 -8.03 2.41 -16.27
CA VAL A 62 -8.29 1.88 -17.62
C VAL A 62 -8.06 0.38 -17.70
N GLY A 63 -8.54 -0.27 -18.77
CA GLY A 63 -8.32 -1.70 -19.05
C GLY A 63 -9.57 -2.54 -18.83
N GLU A 64 -9.49 -3.82 -19.18
CA GLU A 64 -10.63 -4.74 -19.19
C GLU A 64 -11.35 -4.85 -17.84
N LEU A 65 -10.59 -4.71 -16.73
CA LEU A 65 -11.17 -4.74 -15.41
C LEU A 65 -11.82 -3.40 -14.99
N ALA A 66 -11.68 -2.34 -15.77
CA ALA A 66 -12.31 -1.06 -15.47
C ALA A 66 -13.83 -1.06 -15.75
N ASP A 67 -14.31 -1.86 -16.69
CA ASP A 67 -15.75 -2.06 -16.92
C ASP A 67 -16.39 -2.82 -15.77
N ALA A 68 -15.68 -3.80 -15.22
CA ALA A 68 -16.11 -4.53 -14.05
C ALA A 68 -16.04 -3.69 -12.74
N ASP A 69 -15.38 -2.54 -12.76
CA ASP A 69 -15.22 -1.67 -11.60
C ASP A 69 -16.56 -1.25 -10.98
N ALA A 70 -17.55 -0.94 -11.80
CA ALA A 70 -18.87 -0.53 -11.33
C ALA A 70 -19.68 -1.66 -10.66
N THR A 71 -19.30 -2.92 -10.87
CA THR A 71 -20.02 -4.12 -10.39
C THR A 71 -19.21 -4.96 -9.38
N ARG A 72 -17.95 -4.63 -9.17
CA ARG A 72 -17.09 -5.35 -8.22
C ARG A 72 -17.49 -5.06 -6.78
N PRO A 73 -17.34 -6.03 -5.87
CA PRO A 73 -17.46 -5.77 -4.44
C PRO A 73 -16.55 -4.60 -4.02
N GLY A 74 -17.13 -3.57 -3.38
CA GLY A 74 -16.41 -2.37 -2.93
C GLY A 74 -16.34 -1.23 -3.94
N SER A 75 -16.95 -1.35 -5.12
CA SER A 75 -17.04 -0.23 -6.08
C SER A 75 -17.81 0.96 -5.52
N ASP A 76 -18.83 0.70 -4.73
CA ASP A 76 -19.63 1.68 -3.99
C ASP A 76 -18.81 2.50 -2.97
N LEU A 77 -17.64 2.00 -2.58
CA LEU A 77 -16.70 2.73 -1.71
C LEU A 77 -15.84 3.73 -2.47
N ILE A 78 -15.72 3.62 -3.81
CA ILE A 78 -14.83 4.46 -4.62
C ILE A 78 -15.46 5.84 -4.82
N PRO A 79 -14.86 6.92 -4.29
CA PRO A 79 -15.43 8.25 -4.41
C PRO A 79 -15.50 8.72 -5.86
N GLU A 80 -16.63 9.32 -6.23
CA GLU A 80 -16.87 9.93 -7.56
C GLU A 80 -16.63 8.97 -8.75
N LEU A 81 -16.80 7.66 -8.52
CA LEU A 81 -16.63 6.67 -9.58
C LEU A 81 -17.65 6.91 -10.70
N ARG A 82 -17.15 7.12 -11.90
CA ARG A 82 -17.96 7.29 -13.12
C ARG A 82 -17.23 6.74 -14.34
N PRO A 83 -17.94 6.22 -15.34
CA PRO A 83 -17.34 5.79 -16.59
C PRO A 83 -16.58 6.93 -17.27
N ALA A 84 -15.47 6.62 -17.93
CA ALA A 84 -14.79 7.53 -18.82
C ALA A 84 -15.37 7.42 -20.23
N ASP A 85 -15.35 8.54 -20.97
CA ASP A 85 -15.69 8.52 -22.40
C ASP A 85 -14.60 7.74 -23.16
N PRO A 86 -14.96 6.64 -23.87
CA PRO A 86 -13.99 5.86 -24.65
C PRO A 86 -13.17 6.69 -25.63
N ALA A 87 -13.74 7.76 -26.19
CA ALA A 87 -13.04 8.65 -27.12
C ALA A 87 -11.95 9.51 -26.44
N SER A 88 -12.00 9.67 -25.12
CA SER A 88 -11.02 10.41 -24.32
C SER A 88 -9.91 9.54 -23.74
N LEU A 89 -9.98 8.22 -23.90
CA LEU A 89 -9.01 7.30 -23.34
C LEU A 89 -7.69 7.32 -24.12
N PRO A 90 -6.55 7.07 -23.46
CA PRO A 90 -5.29 6.88 -24.15
C PRO A 90 -5.36 5.72 -25.15
N GLY A 91 -4.62 5.83 -26.25
CA GLY A 91 -4.60 4.80 -27.29
C GLY A 91 -4.28 3.41 -26.74
N GLY A 92 -5.05 2.40 -27.18
CA GLY A 92 -4.94 1.02 -26.72
C GLY A 92 -5.91 0.64 -25.60
N PHE A 93 -6.76 1.56 -25.13
CA PHE A 93 -7.80 1.28 -24.14
C PHE A 93 -9.18 1.64 -24.69
N SER A 94 -10.15 0.74 -24.50
CA SER A 94 -11.56 0.92 -24.89
C SER A 94 -12.47 1.15 -23.67
N SER A 95 -11.94 0.98 -22.46
CA SER A 95 -12.68 0.98 -21.22
C SER A 95 -11.92 1.71 -20.13
N GLY A 96 -12.61 2.52 -19.33
CA GLY A 96 -12.02 3.29 -18.25
C GLY A 96 -13.04 3.92 -17.31
N SER A 97 -12.55 4.36 -16.16
CA SER A 97 -13.35 5.08 -15.17
C SER A 97 -12.57 6.23 -14.57
N HIS A 98 -13.26 7.32 -14.26
CA HIS A 98 -12.76 8.41 -13.42
C HIS A 98 -13.21 8.21 -11.99
N SER A 99 -12.36 8.65 -11.06
CA SER A 99 -12.66 8.68 -9.63
C SER A 99 -11.78 9.72 -8.92
N THR A 100 -12.01 9.93 -7.63
CA THR A 100 -11.14 10.75 -6.77
C THR A 100 -10.64 9.88 -5.63
N LEU A 101 -9.35 9.59 -5.58
CA LEU A 101 -8.78 8.61 -4.65
C LEU A 101 -7.79 9.26 -3.68
N PRO A 102 -7.75 8.81 -2.41
CA PRO A 102 -6.64 9.12 -1.52
C PRO A 102 -5.32 8.64 -2.11
N MET A 103 -4.40 9.56 -2.29
CA MET A 103 -3.02 9.29 -2.69
C MET A 103 -2.08 9.72 -1.56
N ILE A 104 -1.15 8.85 -1.21
CA ILE A 104 -0.33 8.98 -0.01
C ILE A 104 1.14 9.10 -0.41
N ASP A 105 1.78 10.21 -0.07
CA ASP A 105 3.23 10.39 -0.17
C ASP A 105 3.88 9.65 0.99
N MET A 106 4.26 8.39 0.77
CA MET A 106 4.65 7.46 1.84
C MET A 106 5.82 7.96 2.71
N PRO A 107 6.91 8.53 2.19
CA PRO A 107 7.94 9.08 3.06
C PRO A 107 7.40 10.15 4.02
N ARG A 108 6.65 11.13 3.52
CA ARG A 108 6.03 12.19 4.36
C ARG A 108 5.00 11.63 5.34
N TYR A 109 4.21 10.67 4.88
CA TYR A 109 3.19 10.04 5.70
C TYR A 109 3.79 9.23 6.85
N LEU A 110 4.88 8.51 6.61
CA LEU A 110 5.59 7.79 7.67
C LEU A 110 6.21 8.75 8.69
N ASP A 111 6.80 9.87 8.26
CA ASP A 111 7.30 10.91 9.16
C ASP A 111 6.15 11.49 10.01
N TYR A 112 4.99 11.74 9.42
CA TYR A 112 3.80 12.16 10.14
C TYR A 112 3.37 11.13 11.20
N LEU A 113 3.34 9.83 10.86
CA LEU A 113 2.97 8.77 11.80
C LEU A 113 4.00 8.63 12.95
N VAL A 114 5.31 8.71 12.64
CA VAL A 114 6.38 8.72 13.65
C VAL A 114 6.19 9.91 14.60
N GLY A 115 5.91 11.10 14.06
CA GLY A 115 5.63 12.29 14.86
C GLY A 115 4.39 12.13 15.76
N ARG A 116 3.35 11.43 15.29
CA ARG A 116 2.17 11.11 16.12
C ARG A 116 2.50 10.14 17.25
N LEU A 117 3.30 9.10 16.98
CA LEU A 117 3.74 8.15 17.98
C LEU A 117 4.58 8.85 19.07
N ALA A 118 5.52 9.71 18.69
CA ALA A 118 6.33 10.48 19.63
C ALA A 118 5.47 11.39 20.52
N LYS A 119 4.49 12.11 19.94
CA LYS A 119 3.53 12.94 20.68
C LYS A 119 2.67 12.12 21.66
N ALA A 120 2.41 10.86 21.36
CA ALA A 120 1.71 9.92 22.24
C ALA A 120 2.62 9.26 23.28
N GLY A 121 3.90 9.69 23.40
CA GLY A 121 4.87 9.11 24.32
C GLY A 121 5.33 7.69 23.95
N CYS A 122 5.23 7.35 22.66
CA CYS A 122 5.68 6.06 22.15
C CYS A 122 6.96 6.24 21.33
N GLU A 123 8.01 5.50 21.69
CA GLU A 123 9.28 5.47 20.97
C GLU A 123 9.37 4.24 20.08
N ILE A 124 10.00 4.41 18.92
CA ILE A 124 10.37 3.33 18.02
C ILE A 124 11.80 2.94 18.32
N GLU A 125 11.99 1.67 18.68
CA GLU A 125 13.29 1.08 19.02
C GLU A 125 13.71 0.11 17.91
N ILE A 126 14.94 0.25 17.40
CA ILE A 126 15.52 -0.74 16.49
C ILE A 126 15.91 -1.96 17.31
N HIS A 127 15.01 -2.94 17.28
CA HIS A 127 15.13 -4.19 18.01
C HIS A 127 14.56 -5.35 17.16
N PRO A 128 15.42 -6.06 16.40
CA PRO A 128 14.97 -7.19 15.59
C PRO A 128 14.47 -8.33 16.47
N VAL A 129 13.16 -8.55 16.50
CA VAL A 129 12.52 -9.64 17.26
C VAL A 129 12.74 -10.96 16.55
N ARG A 130 13.21 -11.98 17.27
CA ARG A 130 13.48 -13.30 16.72
C ARG A 130 12.36 -14.30 16.98
N THR A 131 11.63 -14.15 18.09
CA THR A 131 10.51 -15.00 18.48
C THR A 131 9.39 -14.18 19.11
N LEU A 132 8.15 -14.64 19.04
CA LEU A 132 7.05 -14.00 19.74
C LEU A 132 7.18 -14.14 21.26
N ALA A 133 7.85 -15.18 21.77
CA ALA A 133 8.11 -15.37 23.18
C ALA A 133 8.95 -14.21 23.77
N GLU A 134 9.97 -13.76 23.04
CA GLU A 134 10.78 -12.60 23.42
C GLU A 134 9.93 -11.34 23.65
N ALA A 135 8.94 -11.10 22.80
CA ALA A 135 8.02 -9.98 22.95
C ALA A 135 7.02 -10.23 24.09
N ALA A 136 6.55 -11.47 24.27
CA ALA A 136 5.63 -11.87 25.32
C ALA A 136 6.24 -11.74 26.73
N ASP A 137 7.54 -11.93 26.88
CA ASP A 137 8.25 -11.72 28.14
C ASP A 137 8.26 -10.24 28.57
N CYS A 138 8.04 -9.32 27.61
CA CYS A 138 8.06 -7.88 27.84
C CYS A 138 6.68 -7.25 28.00
N ALA A 139 5.61 -7.89 27.51
CA ALA A 139 4.27 -7.32 27.53
C ALA A 139 3.18 -8.40 27.47
N PRO A 140 2.05 -8.22 28.20
CA PRO A 140 0.93 -9.18 28.18
C PRO A 140 0.13 -9.15 26.85
N VAL A 141 0.38 -8.17 26.00
CA VAL A 141 -0.23 -8.05 24.67
C VAL A 141 0.87 -7.72 23.66
N VAL A 142 1.00 -8.56 22.66
CA VAL A 142 1.92 -8.40 21.53
C VAL A 142 1.10 -8.14 20.26
N ILE A 143 1.53 -7.20 19.43
CA ILE A 143 0.91 -6.95 18.13
C ILE A 143 1.94 -7.26 17.05
N ASN A 144 1.74 -8.33 16.30
CA ASN A 144 2.63 -8.77 15.24
C ASN A 144 2.25 -8.09 13.92
N CYS A 145 2.94 -6.99 13.61
CA CYS A 145 2.86 -6.25 12.35
C CYS A 145 4.13 -6.44 11.49
N ALA A 146 4.82 -7.57 11.61
CA ALA A 146 6.15 -7.78 11.02
C ALA A 146 6.14 -7.94 9.49
N GLY A 147 4.97 -7.80 8.82
CA GLY A 147 4.89 -7.93 7.36
C GLY A 147 5.46 -9.27 6.90
N LEU A 148 6.44 -9.25 5.98
CA LEU A 148 7.07 -10.47 5.48
C LEU A 148 7.90 -11.21 6.56
N GLY A 149 8.40 -10.49 7.58
CA GLY A 149 9.10 -11.09 8.72
C GLY A 149 8.22 -12.02 9.56
N ALA A 150 6.89 -11.87 9.50
CA ALA A 150 5.97 -12.79 10.17
C ALA A 150 6.11 -14.24 9.69
N ARG A 151 6.58 -14.47 8.45
CA ARG A 151 6.88 -15.82 7.94
C ARG A 151 7.78 -16.60 8.91
N GLN A 152 8.85 -15.99 9.37
CA GLN A 152 9.79 -16.64 10.30
C GLN A 152 9.28 -16.63 11.73
N LEU A 153 8.66 -15.54 12.18
CA LEU A 153 8.21 -15.37 13.57
C LEU A 153 7.13 -16.38 13.97
N VAL A 154 6.27 -16.79 13.04
CA VAL A 154 5.14 -17.69 13.33
C VAL A 154 5.10 -18.93 12.44
N GLY A 155 6.13 -19.19 11.65
CA GLY A 155 6.17 -20.36 10.76
C GLY A 155 5.10 -20.33 9.65
N ASP A 156 4.69 -19.16 9.19
CA ASP A 156 3.66 -19.04 8.15
C ASP A 156 4.24 -19.17 6.73
N ASP A 157 4.32 -20.40 6.25
CA ASP A 157 4.85 -20.71 4.92
C ASP A 157 3.96 -20.28 3.77
N THR A 158 2.72 -19.86 4.03
CA THR A 158 1.82 -19.29 3.02
C THR A 158 2.16 -17.83 2.67
N LEU A 159 2.93 -17.15 3.54
CA LEU A 159 3.38 -15.78 3.33
C LEU A 159 4.58 -15.76 2.38
N ARG A 160 4.44 -15.08 1.25
CA ARG A 160 5.40 -15.06 0.15
C ARG A 160 5.79 -13.63 -0.23
N PRO A 161 7.03 -13.39 -0.69
CA PRO A 161 7.39 -12.09 -1.23
C PRO A 161 6.78 -11.91 -2.61
N LEU A 162 6.14 -10.77 -2.81
CA LEU A 162 5.73 -10.30 -4.12
C LEU A 162 6.56 -9.07 -4.46
N PHE A 163 7.64 -9.28 -5.20
CA PHE A 163 8.56 -8.23 -5.60
C PHE A 163 7.85 -7.19 -6.48
N GLY A 164 8.18 -5.93 -6.25
CA GLY A 164 7.77 -4.80 -7.08
C GLY A 164 8.90 -3.82 -7.28
N GLN A 165 8.89 -3.17 -8.44
CA GLN A 165 9.83 -2.12 -8.81
C GLN A 165 9.06 -0.90 -9.33
N HIS A 166 9.52 0.28 -8.94
CA HIS A 166 9.04 1.56 -9.46
C HIS A 166 10.22 2.40 -9.93
N VAL A 167 9.96 3.29 -10.86
CA VAL A 167 10.89 4.34 -11.28
C VAL A 167 10.32 5.68 -10.87
N VAL A 168 11.10 6.46 -10.16
CA VAL A 168 10.72 7.78 -9.68
C VAL A 168 11.28 8.83 -10.63
N LEU A 169 10.41 9.67 -11.17
CA LEU A 169 10.74 10.79 -12.04
C LEU A 169 10.46 12.13 -11.34
N ALA A 170 11.15 13.19 -11.72
CA ALA A 170 10.72 14.55 -11.40
C ALA A 170 9.32 14.80 -11.98
N ASN A 171 8.42 15.49 -11.25
CA ASN A 171 7.09 15.74 -11.75
C ASN A 171 7.05 16.86 -12.79
N PRO A 172 6.68 16.58 -14.06
CA PRO A 172 6.55 17.59 -15.10
C PRO A 172 5.22 18.38 -15.03
N GLY A 173 4.57 18.43 -13.87
CA GLY A 173 3.30 19.12 -13.64
C GLY A 173 2.06 18.24 -13.74
N LEU A 174 2.21 16.92 -13.60
CA LEU A 174 1.08 15.98 -13.54
C LEU A 174 0.34 16.10 -12.20
N GLN A 175 -0.98 15.96 -12.26
CA GLN A 175 -1.84 15.98 -11.08
C GLN A 175 -2.75 14.75 -11.02
N GLN A 176 -3.18 14.22 -12.17
CA GLN A 176 -4.05 13.05 -12.25
C GLN A 176 -3.21 11.77 -12.21
N LEU A 177 -3.56 10.85 -11.33
CA LEU A 177 -2.98 9.52 -11.32
C LEU A 177 -3.59 8.64 -12.42
N PHE A 178 -2.81 7.70 -12.89
CA PHE A 178 -3.22 6.73 -13.90
C PHE A 178 -2.92 5.31 -13.43
N VAL A 179 -3.85 4.40 -13.67
CA VAL A 179 -3.65 2.98 -13.38
C VAL A 179 -4.37 2.09 -14.39
N GLN A 180 -3.64 1.18 -15.00
CA GLN A 180 -4.21 0.07 -15.76
C GLN A 180 -4.65 -1.03 -14.81
N LEU A 181 -5.89 -1.43 -14.91
CA LEU A 181 -6.49 -2.53 -14.15
C LEU A 181 -6.41 -3.81 -14.97
N THR A 182 -5.55 -4.73 -14.53
CA THR A 182 -5.27 -6.01 -15.18
C THR A 182 -4.79 -7.02 -14.17
N ASP A 183 -4.93 -8.30 -14.48
CA ASP A 183 -4.34 -9.40 -13.72
C ASP A 183 -2.91 -9.74 -14.19
N ASP A 184 -2.42 -9.12 -15.25
CA ASP A 184 -1.08 -9.29 -15.76
C ASP A 184 0.00 -9.01 -14.70
N PRO A 185 1.15 -9.65 -14.79
CA PRO A 185 2.27 -9.37 -13.89
C PRO A 185 2.91 -7.99 -14.12
N GLU A 186 2.67 -7.36 -15.24
CA GLU A 186 3.12 -6.03 -15.60
C GLU A 186 1.94 -5.15 -16.05
N TRP A 187 1.85 -3.96 -15.51
CA TRP A 187 0.80 -2.99 -15.86
C TRP A 187 1.35 -1.57 -15.92
N ILE A 188 0.56 -0.63 -16.39
CA ILE A 188 0.93 0.77 -16.45
C ILE A 188 0.30 1.50 -15.27
N CYS A 189 1.13 2.21 -14.49
CA CYS A 189 0.62 3.16 -13.52
C CYS A 189 1.63 4.29 -13.32
N TYR A 190 1.12 5.46 -12.99
CA TYR A 190 1.93 6.55 -12.47
C TYR A 190 1.15 7.35 -11.42
N PHE A 191 1.84 7.70 -10.35
CA PHE A 191 1.30 8.37 -9.17
C PHE A 191 2.04 9.70 -9.00
N PRO A 192 1.44 10.84 -9.45
CA PRO A 192 2.09 12.13 -9.38
C PRO A 192 1.98 12.73 -7.97
N HIS A 193 3.08 12.90 -7.29
CA HIS A 193 3.24 13.72 -6.09
C HIS A 193 3.74 15.12 -6.47
N PRO A 194 3.69 16.13 -5.58
CA PRO A 194 4.00 17.51 -5.95
C PRO A 194 5.35 17.70 -6.67
N GLN A 195 6.39 16.96 -6.27
CA GLN A 195 7.74 17.10 -6.81
C GLN A 195 8.20 15.87 -7.62
N ARG A 196 7.50 14.75 -7.53
CA ARG A 196 7.90 13.47 -8.16
C ARG A 196 6.71 12.70 -8.70
N VAL A 197 6.97 11.82 -9.65
CA VAL A 197 6.01 10.83 -10.15
C VAL A 197 6.58 9.45 -9.93
N VAL A 198 5.81 8.58 -9.29
CA VAL A 198 6.16 7.17 -9.10
C VAL A 198 5.55 6.36 -10.24
N CYS A 199 6.38 5.86 -11.13
CA CYS A 199 6.00 5.07 -12.31
C CYS A 199 6.14 3.57 -12.02
N GLY A 200 5.17 2.76 -12.46
CA GLY A 200 5.14 1.30 -12.27
C GLY A 200 4.18 0.65 -13.26
N GLY A 201 3.79 -0.62 -13.18
CA GLY A 201 4.10 -1.52 -12.10
C GLY A 201 4.54 -2.89 -12.60
N ILE A 202 4.98 -3.66 -11.64
CA ILE A 202 5.37 -5.06 -11.84
C ILE A 202 5.11 -5.86 -10.56
N LYS A 203 4.84 -7.16 -10.71
CA LYS A 203 4.81 -8.15 -9.64
C LYS A 203 5.55 -9.41 -10.07
N ILE A 204 6.52 -9.86 -9.24
CA ILE A 204 7.23 -11.13 -9.44
C ILE A 204 7.12 -11.91 -8.14
N VAL A 205 6.48 -13.08 -8.21
CA VAL A 205 6.28 -13.97 -7.05
C VAL A 205 7.59 -14.64 -6.69
N ASP A 206 7.83 -14.83 -5.39
CA ASP A 206 8.99 -15.55 -4.82
C ASP A 206 10.36 -14.96 -5.15
N ARG A 207 10.44 -13.76 -5.65
CA ARG A 207 11.70 -13.03 -5.77
C ARG A 207 12.01 -12.30 -4.47
N TRP A 208 13.06 -12.75 -3.77
CA TRP A 208 13.53 -12.17 -2.50
C TRP A 208 14.58 -11.07 -2.70
N ASP A 209 15.29 -11.11 -3.81
CA ASP A 209 16.31 -10.11 -4.14
C ASP A 209 15.69 -8.75 -4.45
N LEU A 210 16.18 -7.72 -3.77
CA LEU A 210 15.74 -6.33 -3.92
C LEU A 210 16.55 -5.55 -4.96
N THR A 211 17.54 -6.17 -5.60
CA THR A 211 18.36 -5.48 -6.61
C THR A 211 17.46 -4.99 -7.76
N PRO A 212 17.47 -3.69 -8.09
CA PRO A 212 16.74 -3.17 -9.23
C PRO A 212 17.18 -3.86 -10.53
N ASP A 213 16.22 -4.14 -11.39
CA ASP A 213 16.45 -4.72 -12.71
C ASP A 213 16.41 -3.60 -13.76
N PRO A 214 17.51 -3.32 -14.49
CA PRO A 214 17.55 -2.27 -15.51
C PRO A 214 16.55 -2.51 -16.65
N GLU A 215 16.37 -3.75 -17.09
CA GLU A 215 15.41 -4.06 -18.16
C GLU A 215 13.97 -3.80 -17.72
N VAL A 216 13.64 -4.10 -16.46
CA VAL A 216 12.34 -3.75 -15.86
C VAL A 216 12.19 -2.23 -15.79
N THR A 217 13.23 -1.50 -15.42
CA THR A 217 13.25 -0.03 -15.43
C THR A 217 12.86 0.51 -16.79
N ASP A 218 13.53 0.04 -17.85
CA ASP A 218 13.28 0.48 -19.22
C ASP A 218 11.85 0.17 -19.67
N ARG A 219 11.34 -1.05 -19.37
CA ARG A 219 9.97 -1.43 -19.71
C ARG A 219 8.92 -0.58 -18.98
N ILE A 220 9.14 -0.25 -17.71
CA ILE A 220 8.26 0.65 -16.95
C ILE A 220 8.21 2.03 -17.62
N LEU A 221 9.37 2.61 -17.91
CA LEU A 221 9.48 3.93 -18.52
C LEU A 221 8.81 3.97 -19.89
N GLN A 222 9.12 3.01 -20.77
CA GLN A 222 8.54 2.93 -22.11
C GLN A 222 7.00 2.85 -22.08
N ARG A 223 6.44 2.06 -21.15
CA ARG A 223 4.99 1.94 -20.99
C ARG A 223 4.38 3.26 -20.51
N CYS A 224 4.99 3.90 -19.51
CA CYS A 224 4.50 5.18 -18.98
C CYS A 224 4.61 6.31 -20.02
N TYR A 225 5.70 6.37 -20.79
CA TYR A 225 5.92 7.39 -21.83
C TYR A 225 4.90 7.30 -22.96
N ARG A 226 4.42 6.10 -23.30
CA ARG A 226 3.36 5.92 -24.29
C ARG A 226 2.03 6.55 -23.88
N ILE A 227 1.73 6.52 -22.59
CA ILE A 227 0.48 7.04 -22.04
C ILE A 227 0.60 8.53 -21.72
N GLU A 228 1.75 8.94 -21.19
CA GLU A 228 2.00 10.31 -20.78
C GLU A 228 3.38 10.77 -21.30
N PRO A 229 3.43 11.32 -22.52
CA PRO A 229 4.70 11.72 -23.17
C PRO A 229 5.51 12.75 -22.40
N ARG A 230 4.88 13.59 -21.54
CA ARG A 230 5.59 14.56 -20.68
C ARG A 230 6.58 13.89 -19.74
N LEU A 231 6.35 12.62 -19.38
CA LEU A 231 7.27 11.85 -18.54
C LEU A 231 8.61 11.56 -19.24
N ALA A 232 8.64 11.52 -20.58
CA ALA A 232 9.87 11.24 -21.33
C ALA A 232 10.93 12.37 -21.23
N ALA A 233 10.47 13.59 -20.92
CA ALA A 233 11.37 14.75 -20.71
C ALA A 233 11.75 14.94 -19.23
N ALA A 234 11.15 14.16 -18.32
CA ALA A 234 11.39 14.27 -16.88
C ALA A 234 12.68 13.54 -16.47
N ALA A 235 13.45 14.14 -15.57
CA ALA A 235 14.64 13.49 -15.03
C ALA A 235 14.28 12.26 -14.20
N VAL A 236 15.00 11.15 -14.41
CA VAL A 236 14.93 9.97 -13.53
C VAL A 236 15.64 10.33 -12.23
N VAL A 237 14.94 10.19 -11.11
CA VAL A 237 15.45 10.47 -9.76
C VAL A 237 16.08 9.22 -9.15
N GLU A 238 15.33 8.12 -9.15
CA GLU A 238 15.76 6.84 -8.57
C GLU A 238 14.90 5.67 -9.08
N THR A 239 15.41 4.47 -8.88
CA THR A 239 14.64 3.23 -9.00
C THR A 239 14.50 2.61 -7.62
N ILE A 240 13.27 2.29 -7.21
CA ILE A 240 12.94 1.76 -5.90
C ILE A 240 12.31 0.37 -6.02
N THR A 241 12.63 -0.51 -5.08
CA THR A 241 12.14 -1.88 -5.03
C THR A 241 11.58 -2.22 -3.66
N GLY A 242 10.64 -3.17 -3.62
CA GLY A 242 10.06 -3.61 -2.36
C GLY A 242 9.43 -5.00 -2.47
N LEU A 243 9.29 -5.66 -1.32
CA LEU A 243 8.69 -6.98 -1.19
C LEU A 243 7.34 -6.85 -0.49
N ARG A 244 6.25 -6.98 -1.23
CA ARG A 244 4.90 -7.01 -0.66
C ARG A 244 4.68 -8.33 0.06
N PRO A 245 4.15 -8.34 1.29
CA PRO A 245 3.87 -9.56 2.06
C PRO A 245 2.59 -10.23 1.55
N ASP A 246 2.70 -11.02 0.48
CA ASP A 246 1.57 -11.67 -0.15
C ASP A 246 1.14 -12.93 0.60
N ARG A 247 -0.15 -13.11 0.78
CA ARG A 247 -0.78 -14.23 1.47
C ARG A 247 -2.18 -14.49 0.89
N PRO A 248 -2.67 -15.73 0.86
CA PRO A 248 -4.00 -16.04 0.34
C PRO A 248 -5.15 -15.30 1.05
N SER A 249 -4.96 -14.93 2.31
CA SER A 249 -5.93 -14.20 3.13
C SER A 249 -5.20 -13.28 4.10
N VAL A 250 -5.70 -12.05 4.28
CA VAL A 250 -5.18 -11.14 5.31
C VAL A 250 -5.38 -11.75 6.69
N ARG A 251 -4.36 -11.72 7.54
CA ARG A 251 -4.40 -12.25 8.89
C ARG A 251 -4.55 -11.11 9.90
N VAL A 252 -5.76 -10.93 10.45
CA VAL A 252 -6.03 -10.08 11.61
C VAL A 252 -6.81 -10.92 12.61
N GLU A 253 -6.10 -11.52 13.57
CA GLU A 253 -6.68 -12.42 14.56
C GLU A 253 -5.85 -12.47 15.84
N ILE A 254 -6.46 -12.95 16.92
CA ILE A 254 -5.82 -13.13 18.21
C ILE A 254 -5.35 -14.58 18.38
N GLU A 255 -4.16 -14.75 18.95
CA GLU A 255 -3.56 -16.02 19.32
C GLU A 255 -3.13 -15.97 20.78
N ASP A 256 -3.40 -17.04 21.54
CA ASP A 256 -2.96 -17.19 22.92
C ASP A 256 -1.55 -17.78 22.94
N LEU A 257 -0.61 -17.06 23.54
CA LEU A 257 0.78 -17.51 23.75
C LEU A 257 1.01 -18.07 25.15
N GLY A 258 -0.03 -18.28 25.96
CA GLY A 258 0.02 -18.75 27.33
C GLY A 258 0.30 -17.63 28.33
N THR A 259 1.44 -16.94 28.24
CA THR A 259 1.81 -15.81 29.11
C THR A 259 1.33 -14.46 28.59
N ALA A 260 1.05 -14.37 27.30
CA ALA A 260 0.60 -13.16 26.62
C ALA A 260 -0.39 -13.50 25.50
N ARG A 261 -1.12 -12.49 25.02
CA ARG A 261 -1.96 -12.60 23.80
C ARG A 261 -1.23 -11.93 22.66
N CYS A 262 -1.19 -12.57 21.49
CA CYS A 262 -0.68 -11.98 20.25
C CYS A 262 -1.83 -11.63 19.33
N VAL A 263 -1.88 -10.39 18.82
CA VAL A 263 -2.74 -10.02 17.72
C VAL A 263 -1.90 -9.93 16.46
N HIS A 264 -2.16 -10.81 15.51
CA HIS A 264 -1.53 -10.78 14.20
C HIS A 264 -2.19 -9.71 13.31
N ASN A 265 -1.39 -9.02 12.53
CA ASN A 265 -1.83 -8.03 11.56
C ASN A 265 -0.82 -7.98 10.39
N TYR A 266 -0.93 -8.95 9.47
CA TYR A 266 -0.01 -9.07 8.34
C TYR A 266 -0.63 -9.79 7.13
N GLY A 267 0.13 -9.93 6.04
CA GLY A 267 -0.30 -10.65 4.84
C GLY A 267 -1.20 -9.83 3.92
N HIS A 268 -1.03 -8.50 3.88
CA HIS A 268 -1.87 -7.59 3.11
C HIS A 268 -1.49 -7.49 1.61
N GLY A 269 -0.45 -8.19 1.16
CA GLY A 269 0.03 -8.11 -0.22
C GLY A 269 0.31 -6.67 -0.64
N GLY A 270 -0.28 -6.26 -1.76
CA GLY A 270 -0.18 -4.89 -2.27
C GLY A 270 -1.16 -3.88 -1.65
N ASP A 271 -2.05 -4.30 -0.76
CA ASP A 271 -3.17 -3.50 -0.24
C ASP A 271 -2.98 -2.98 1.18
N GLY A 272 -1.78 -3.13 1.74
CA GLY A 272 -1.49 -2.75 3.12
C GLY A 272 -1.87 -1.31 3.46
N VAL A 273 -1.64 -0.36 2.57
CA VAL A 273 -2.07 1.04 2.76
C VAL A 273 -3.59 1.16 2.71
N THR A 274 -4.24 0.55 1.73
CA THR A 274 -5.71 0.57 1.59
C THR A 274 -6.42 0.06 2.84
N LEU A 275 -5.85 -0.94 3.52
CA LEU A 275 -6.47 -1.59 4.69
C LEU A 275 -5.98 -1.04 6.03
N SER A 276 -4.95 -0.20 6.05
CA SER A 276 -4.13 0.13 7.22
C SER A 276 -4.92 0.59 8.44
N TRP A 277 -5.76 1.59 8.31
CA TRP A 277 -6.52 2.15 9.43
C TRP A 277 -7.63 1.21 9.89
N GLY A 278 -8.29 0.53 8.96
CA GLY A 278 -9.30 -0.45 9.31
C GLY A 278 -8.72 -1.63 10.07
N CYS A 279 -7.58 -2.17 9.62
CA CYS A 279 -6.86 -3.21 10.34
C CYS A 279 -6.37 -2.74 11.71
N ALA A 280 -5.83 -1.52 11.80
CA ALA A 280 -5.39 -0.94 13.08
C ALA A 280 -6.56 -0.81 14.07
N ARG A 281 -7.72 -0.39 13.59
CA ARG A 281 -8.96 -0.34 14.39
C ARG A 281 -9.39 -1.71 14.87
N GLU A 282 -9.38 -2.71 13.99
CA GLU A 282 -9.71 -4.09 14.37
C GLU A 282 -8.73 -4.64 15.41
N VAL A 283 -7.44 -4.38 15.26
CA VAL A 283 -6.42 -4.72 16.28
C VAL A 283 -6.74 -4.04 17.61
N ALA A 284 -7.09 -2.74 17.61
CA ALA A 284 -7.47 -2.02 18.84
C ALA A 284 -8.68 -2.66 19.51
N ARG A 285 -9.70 -3.07 18.73
CA ARG A 285 -10.86 -3.80 19.23
C ARG A 285 -10.49 -5.14 19.86
N LEU A 286 -9.64 -5.92 19.19
CA LEU A 286 -9.21 -7.25 19.69
C LEU A 286 -8.39 -7.16 20.98
N VAL A 287 -7.63 -6.10 21.19
CA VAL A 287 -6.90 -5.89 22.47
C VAL A 287 -7.76 -5.25 23.56
N GLY A 288 -9.02 -4.88 23.25
CA GLY A 288 -9.92 -4.21 24.20
C GLY A 288 -9.59 -2.72 24.42
N ALA A 289 -8.93 -2.07 23.46
CA ALA A 289 -8.54 -0.65 23.53
C ALA A 289 -9.55 0.30 22.88
N GLU A 290 -10.63 -0.20 22.27
CA GLU A 290 -11.74 0.64 21.80
C GLU A 290 -12.55 1.17 22.99
N ARG A 291 -12.66 2.48 23.09
CA ARG A 291 -13.60 3.20 23.96
C ARG A 291 -14.77 3.71 23.15
#